data_21aaf7dbda2da131315b509230c52b5c
#
_entry.id   21aaf7dbda2da131315b509230c52b5c
#
_cell.length_a   1.000
_cell.length_b   1.000
_cell.length_c   1.000
_cell.angle_alpha   90.00
_cell.angle_beta   90.00
_cell.angle_gamma   90.00
#
_symmetry.space_group_name_H-M   'P 1'
#
loop_
_entity.id
_entity.type
_entity.pdbx_description
1 polymer ?
#
loop_
_entity_poly.entity_id
_entity_poly.type
_entity_poly.pdbx_seq_one_letter_code
_entity_poly.pdbx_strand_id
1 'polypeptide(L)'
;ELSTVDIRKRCRDYATKFVNIQREEFKRLGIFGEWENPYLTMNFGYQATIVREFGKFLLNGSVYKGKKPVHWCPTCKTALAEAEVKYEDHRSPSIYVKFRMISEIENEFPGLKGKPVYVIIWTTTPWTIPANLAIALHPDFTYVAVDIGKEVYILAEGLLGTVMEKFGIGNYRVLEKFSGKRLEGFKTRHPLYERESIIILAPYVTLDAGTGCVHTAPGHGQPDRCCIELRLG
;
A
#
# COMPACT_ATOMS: atom_id res chain seq x y z
N GLU A 1 -0.63 25.45 23.01
CA GLU A 1 -1.49 24.37 22.46
C GLU A 1 -2.58 24.03 23.47
N LEU A 2 -3.79 23.73 23.00
CA LEU A 2 -4.89 23.30 23.87
C LEU A 2 -4.76 21.81 24.20
N SER A 3 -5.11 21.42 25.42
CA SER A 3 -5.21 20.01 25.76
C SER A 3 -6.36 19.33 24.98
N THR A 4 -6.27 18.01 24.78
CA THR A 4 -7.37 17.24 24.17
C THR A 4 -8.69 17.41 24.93
N VAL A 5 -8.62 17.52 26.24
CA VAL A 5 -9.81 17.74 27.10
C VAL A 5 -10.43 19.10 26.82
N ASP A 6 -9.61 20.16 26.69
CA ASP A 6 -10.13 21.50 26.42
C ASP A 6 -10.71 21.62 25.00
N ILE A 7 -10.11 20.96 24.02
CA ILE A 7 -10.67 20.86 22.68
C ILE A 7 -12.05 20.20 22.71
N ARG A 8 -12.20 19.07 23.39
CA ARG A 8 -13.48 18.37 23.52
C ARG A 8 -14.54 19.19 24.26
N LYS A 9 -14.17 19.93 25.30
CA LYS A 9 -15.07 20.85 26.01
C LYS A 9 -15.56 21.95 25.07
N ARG A 10 -14.65 22.63 24.34
CA ARG A 10 -15.00 23.67 23.38
C ARG A 10 -15.93 23.17 22.28
N CYS A 11 -15.68 21.97 21.75
CA CYS A 11 -16.58 21.37 20.75
C CYS A 11 -17.97 21.13 21.33
N ARG A 12 -18.08 20.65 22.56
CA ARG A 12 -19.38 20.45 23.24
C ARG A 12 -20.10 21.77 23.47
N ASP A 13 -19.41 22.79 23.97
CA ASP A 13 -19.96 24.12 24.22
C ASP A 13 -20.47 24.75 22.90
N TYR A 14 -19.69 24.64 21.84
CA TYR A 14 -20.08 25.09 20.51
C TYR A 14 -21.35 24.37 20.03
N ALA A 15 -21.40 23.05 20.11
CA ALA A 15 -22.55 22.25 19.70
C ALA A 15 -23.80 22.63 20.54
N THR A 16 -23.67 22.80 21.84
CA THR A 16 -24.77 23.21 22.74
C THR A 16 -25.32 24.56 22.36
N LYS A 17 -24.46 25.54 22.04
CA LYS A 17 -24.88 26.86 21.53
C LYS A 17 -25.79 26.72 20.32
N PHE A 18 -25.39 25.92 19.31
CA PHE A 18 -26.16 25.75 18.09
C PHE A 18 -27.43 24.92 18.29
N VAL A 19 -27.45 23.96 19.18
CA VAL A 19 -28.68 23.25 19.59
C VAL A 19 -29.73 24.24 20.08
N ASN A 20 -29.34 25.20 20.91
CA ASN A 20 -30.26 26.20 21.44
C ASN A 20 -30.76 27.16 20.35
N ILE A 21 -29.87 27.62 19.48
CA ILE A 21 -30.25 28.47 18.34
C ILE A 21 -31.24 27.76 17.42
N GLN A 22 -30.90 26.55 16.99
CA GLN A 22 -31.74 25.74 16.09
C GLN A 22 -33.10 25.40 16.72
N ARG A 23 -33.14 25.14 18.03
CA ARG A 23 -34.40 24.91 18.75
C ARG A 23 -35.36 26.08 18.56
N GLU A 24 -34.93 27.32 18.77
CA GLU A 24 -35.74 28.49 18.65
C GLU A 24 -36.14 28.75 17.18
N GLU A 25 -35.22 28.53 16.25
CA GLU A 25 -35.50 28.66 14.81
C GLU A 25 -36.54 27.64 14.34
N PHE A 26 -36.47 26.39 14.74
CA PHE A 26 -37.43 25.36 14.41
C PHE A 26 -38.80 25.62 15.03
N LYS A 27 -38.85 26.08 16.30
CA LYS A 27 -40.11 26.52 16.94
C LYS A 27 -40.74 27.66 16.16
N ARG A 28 -39.94 28.64 15.71
CA ARG A 28 -40.43 29.76 14.87
C ARG A 28 -40.99 29.29 13.52
N LEU A 29 -40.43 28.24 12.94
CA LEU A 29 -40.91 27.64 11.69
C LEU A 29 -42.17 26.77 11.89
N GLY A 30 -42.67 26.64 13.12
CA GLY A 30 -43.86 25.84 13.42
C GLY A 30 -43.64 24.35 13.45
N ILE A 31 -42.39 23.91 13.61
CA ILE A 31 -42.03 22.47 13.74
C ILE A 31 -42.34 22.02 15.15
N PHE A 32 -43.08 20.91 15.26
CA PHE A 32 -43.43 20.29 16.55
C PHE A 32 -42.42 19.21 16.93
N GLY A 33 -42.10 19.11 18.24
CA GLY A 33 -41.19 18.10 18.77
C GLY A 33 -40.98 18.23 20.28
N GLU A 34 -40.25 17.31 20.88
CA GLU A 34 -39.85 17.36 22.32
C GLU A 34 -38.64 18.30 22.50
N TRP A 35 -38.89 19.59 22.46
CA TRP A 35 -37.83 20.60 22.50
C TRP A 35 -37.04 20.64 23.81
N GLU A 36 -37.65 20.23 24.91
CA GLU A 36 -37.00 20.20 26.23
C GLU A 36 -36.15 18.96 26.46
N ASN A 37 -36.42 17.89 25.71
CA ASN A 37 -35.63 16.65 25.76
C ASN A 37 -35.27 16.18 24.33
N PRO A 38 -34.48 16.96 23.60
CA PRO A 38 -34.13 16.64 22.22
C PRO A 38 -33.21 15.43 22.14
N TYR A 39 -33.31 14.68 21.03
CA TYR A 39 -32.38 13.61 20.71
C TYR A 39 -31.00 14.19 20.37
N LEU A 40 -30.03 14.02 21.26
CA LEU A 40 -28.67 14.53 21.11
C LEU A 40 -27.65 13.40 21.23
N THR A 41 -26.88 13.17 20.18
CA THR A 41 -25.83 12.14 20.17
C THR A 41 -24.67 12.44 21.13
N MET A 42 -24.52 13.70 21.54
CA MET A 42 -23.56 14.12 22.56
C MET A 42 -24.05 13.92 24.01
N ASN A 43 -25.28 13.44 24.21
CA ASN A 43 -25.79 13.12 25.54
C ASN A 43 -24.98 11.97 26.13
N PHE A 44 -24.62 12.08 27.44
CA PHE A 44 -23.81 11.06 28.12
C PHE A 44 -24.49 9.69 28.15
N GLY A 45 -25.82 9.63 28.31
CA GLY A 45 -26.56 8.36 28.25
C GLY A 45 -26.48 7.72 26.88
N TYR A 46 -26.56 8.52 25.80
CA TYR A 46 -26.39 8.04 24.43
C TYR A 46 -24.97 7.50 24.19
N GLN A 47 -23.94 8.26 24.60
CA GLN A 47 -22.55 7.84 24.46
C GLN A 47 -22.27 6.56 25.28
N ALA A 48 -22.80 6.45 26.47
CA ALA A 48 -22.68 5.24 27.30
C ALA A 48 -23.32 4.02 26.65
N THR A 49 -24.44 4.19 25.96
CA THR A 49 -25.09 3.12 25.19
C THR A 49 -24.23 2.67 24.02
N ILE A 50 -23.65 3.61 23.26
CA ILE A 50 -22.71 3.29 22.16
C ILE A 50 -21.54 2.45 22.70
N VAL A 51 -20.91 2.88 23.80
CA VAL A 51 -19.77 2.16 24.39
C VAL A 51 -20.19 0.76 24.87
N ARG A 52 -21.37 0.64 25.47
CA ARG A 52 -21.89 -0.65 25.92
C ARG A 52 -22.13 -1.61 24.77
N GLU A 53 -22.75 -1.15 23.69
CA GLU A 53 -23.00 -1.99 22.52
C GLU A 53 -21.70 -2.36 21.81
N PHE A 54 -20.77 -1.43 21.65
CA PHE A 54 -19.42 -1.71 21.12
C PHE A 54 -18.69 -2.77 21.97
N GLY A 55 -18.82 -2.67 23.31
CA GLY A 55 -18.24 -3.66 24.22
C GLY A 55 -18.74 -5.08 23.99
N LYS A 56 -20.02 -5.27 23.59
CA LYS A 56 -20.54 -6.59 23.23
C LYS A 56 -19.82 -7.19 22.00
N PHE A 57 -19.54 -6.38 20.96
CA PHE A 57 -18.77 -6.82 19.80
C PHE A 57 -17.32 -7.17 20.17
N LEU A 58 -16.71 -6.39 21.05
CA LEU A 58 -15.36 -6.68 21.55
C LEU A 58 -15.32 -8.03 22.31
N LEU A 59 -16.25 -8.25 23.22
CA LEU A 59 -16.34 -9.50 24.00
C LEU A 59 -16.65 -10.72 23.13
N ASN A 60 -17.35 -10.52 22.02
CA ASN A 60 -17.63 -11.57 21.03
C ASN A 60 -16.45 -11.86 20.09
N GLY A 61 -15.32 -11.17 20.25
CA GLY A 61 -14.12 -11.36 19.40
C GLY A 61 -14.23 -10.75 18.00
N SER A 62 -15.30 -10.02 17.69
CA SER A 62 -15.50 -9.39 16.37
C SER A 62 -14.65 -8.12 16.16
N VAL A 63 -14.05 -7.60 17.22
CA VAL A 63 -13.23 -6.38 17.21
C VAL A 63 -11.80 -6.70 17.60
N TYR A 64 -10.88 -6.35 16.75
CA TYR A 64 -9.43 -6.49 17.01
C TYR A 64 -8.67 -5.25 16.53
N LYS A 65 -7.50 -5.01 17.13
CA LYS A 65 -6.62 -3.92 16.70
C LYS A 65 -5.82 -4.35 15.49
N GLY A 66 -5.97 -3.64 14.39
CA GLY A 66 -5.23 -3.89 13.14
C GLY A 66 -4.72 -2.61 12.52
N LYS A 67 -3.90 -2.75 11.47
CA LYS A 67 -3.46 -1.65 10.61
C LYS A 67 -4.10 -1.83 9.25
N LYS A 68 -4.60 -0.76 8.65
CA LYS A 68 -5.17 -0.74 7.30
C LYS A 68 -4.64 0.47 6.55
N PRO A 69 -4.20 0.34 5.28
CA PRO A 69 -3.88 1.49 4.45
C PRO A 69 -5.11 2.41 4.32
N VAL A 70 -4.89 3.70 4.44
CA VAL A 70 -5.94 4.72 4.31
C VAL A 70 -5.45 5.83 3.37
N HIS A 71 -6.38 6.49 2.68
CA HIS A 71 -6.07 7.71 1.97
C HIS A 71 -5.66 8.79 2.97
N TRP A 72 -4.56 9.47 2.68
CA TRP A 72 -3.99 10.49 3.56
C TRP A 72 -3.74 11.77 2.78
N CYS A 73 -4.24 12.89 3.30
CA CYS A 73 -3.92 14.21 2.77
C CYS A 73 -2.69 14.79 3.49
N PRO A 74 -1.55 14.97 2.83
CA PRO A 74 -0.34 15.53 3.45
C PRO A 74 -0.47 17.02 3.78
N THR A 75 -1.36 17.74 3.09
CA THR A 75 -1.63 19.16 3.33
C THR A 75 -2.49 19.34 4.58
N CYS A 76 -3.61 18.61 4.67
CA CYS A 76 -4.52 18.67 5.82
C CYS A 76 -4.02 17.84 7.00
N LYS A 77 -3.05 16.95 6.78
CA LYS A 77 -2.48 16.01 7.77
C LYS A 77 -3.57 15.18 8.44
N THR A 78 -4.45 14.62 7.63
CA THR A 78 -5.58 13.80 8.08
C THR A 78 -5.86 12.65 7.12
N ALA A 79 -6.48 11.59 7.65
CA ALA A 79 -7.07 10.53 6.84
C ALA A 79 -8.31 11.06 6.10
N LEU A 80 -8.56 10.51 4.91
CA LEU A 80 -9.71 10.85 4.07
C LEU A 80 -10.63 9.64 3.96
N ALA A 81 -11.94 9.89 3.96
CA ALA A 81 -12.90 8.92 3.48
C ALA A 81 -12.80 8.79 1.95
N GLU A 82 -13.21 7.66 1.40
CA GLU A 82 -13.15 7.42 -0.06
C GLU A 82 -13.93 8.48 -0.85
N ALA A 83 -15.07 8.93 -0.35
CA ALA A 83 -15.88 9.98 -0.97
C ALA A 83 -15.22 11.37 -0.97
N GLU A 84 -14.19 11.59 -0.16
CA GLU A 84 -13.43 12.85 -0.10
C GLU A 84 -12.25 12.85 -1.08
N VAL A 85 -11.91 11.70 -1.65
CA VAL A 85 -10.80 11.56 -2.61
C VAL A 85 -11.25 12.05 -3.98
N LYS A 86 -10.50 12.99 -4.54
CA LYS A 86 -10.66 13.46 -5.91
C LYS A 86 -9.53 12.91 -6.76
N TYR A 87 -9.89 12.38 -7.94
CA TYR A 87 -8.94 11.88 -8.92
C TYR A 87 -8.70 12.96 -9.96
N GLU A 88 -7.44 13.27 -10.19
CA GLU A 88 -7.00 14.28 -11.16
C GLU A 88 -5.82 13.72 -11.94
N ASP A 89 -5.64 14.21 -13.18
CA ASP A 89 -4.48 13.87 -13.98
C ASP A 89 -3.20 14.35 -13.28
N HIS A 90 -2.30 13.42 -13.01
CA HIS A 90 -1.05 13.70 -12.32
C HIS A 90 0.16 13.25 -13.14
N ARG A 91 1.14 14.14 -13.28
CA ARG A 91 2.42 13.81 -13.92
C ARG A 91 3.43 13.39 -12.87
N SER A 92 3.86 12.15 -12.94
CA SER A 92 4.82 11.55 -12.00
C SER A 92 6.06 11.03 -12.73
N PRO A 93 7.25 11.07 -12.13
CA PRO A 93 8.42 10.41 -12.68
C PRO A 93 8.23 8.90 -12.64
N SER A 94 8.61 8.22 -13.72
CA SER A 94 8.73 6.76 -13.73
C SER A 94 10.19 6.35 -13.68
N ILE A 95 10.52 5.37 -12.83
CA ILE A 95 11.88 4.90 -12.65
C ILE A 95 11.97 3.38 -12.71
N TYR A 96 13.14 2.90 -13.13
CA TYR A 96 13.55 1.52 -13.02
C TYR A 96 14.55 1.39 -11.87
N VAL A 97 14.39 0.36 -11.03
CA VAL A 97 15.26 0.15 -9.86
C VAL A 97 15.78 -1.27 -9.85
N LYS A 98 17.08 -1.41 -9.57
CA LYS A 98 17.77 -2.70 -9.45
C LYS A 98 17.75 -3.18 -8.00
N PHE A 99 17.25 -4.38 -7.77
CA PHE A 99 17.31 -5.08 -6.50
C PHE A 99 18.31 -6.22 -6.61
N ARG A 100 19.44 -6.11 -5.93
CA ARG A 100 20.50 -7.13 -5.99
C ARG A 100 20.04 -8.43 -5.35
N MET A 101 20.14 -9.54 -6.07
CA MET A 101 19.94 -10.87 -5.53
C MET A 101 21.01 -11.18 -4.46
N ILE A 102 20.56 -11.66 -3.30
CA ILE A 102 21.43 -12.07 -2.18
C ILE A 102 21.31 -13.56 -1.84
N SER A 103 20.25 -14.22 -2.30
CA SER A 103 20.18 -15.68 -2.27
C SER A 103 21.15 -16.28 -3.27
N GLU A 104 21.65 -17.48 -2.96
CA GLU A 104 22.56 -18.25 -3.83
C GLU A 104 21.80 -18.78 -5.04
N ILE A 105 21.44 -17.88 -5.95
CA ILE A 105 20.63 -18.18 -7.13
C ILE A 105 21.32 -19.16 -8.10
N GLU A 106 22.63 -19.20 -8.07
CA GLU A 106 23.45 -20.13 -8.86
C GLU A 106 23.26 -21.61 -8.48
N ASN A 107 22.75 -21.91 -7.30
CA ASN A 107 22.39 -23.28 -6.90
C ASN A 107 21.18 -23.79 -7.69
N GLU A 108 20.26 -22.90 -8.01
CA GLU A 108 19.06 -23.20 -8.81
C GLU A 108 19.31 -22.99 -10.32
N PHE A 109 20.16 -22.02 -10.66
CA PHE A 109 20.47 -21.61 -12.05
C PHE A 109 21.98 -21.48 -12.24
N PRO A 110 22.69 -22.60 -12.51
CA PRO A 110 24.17 -22.60 -12.62
C PRO A 110 24.72 -21.67 -13.70
N GLY A 111 23.92 -21.37 -14.73
CA GLY A 111 24.29 -20.42 -15.81
C GLY A 111 24.46 -18.96 -15.35
N LEU A 112 24.05 -18.64 -14.12
CA LEU A 112 24.16 -17.28 -13.56
C LEU A 112 25.40 -17.05 -12.69
N LYS A 113 26.27 -18.07 -12.55
CA LYS A 113 27.47 -18.03 -11.73
C LYS A 113 28.45 -16.96 -12.20
N GLY A 114 29.02 -16.23 -11.23
CA GLY A 114 30.17 -15.35 -11.45
C GLY A 114 29.81 -13.90 -11.82
N LYS A 115 28.52 -13.55 -11.91
CA LYS A 115 28.06 -12.17 -12.13
C LYS A 115 27.01 -11.74 -11.12
N PRO A 116 26.98 -10.46 -10.72
CA PRO A 116 25.90 -9.96 -9.88
C PRO A 116 24.56 -10.00 -10.63
N VAL A 117 23.55 -10.55 -9.97
CA VAL A 117 22.18 -10.70 -10.50
C VAL A 117 21.27 -9.67 -9.85
N TYR A 118 20.44 -9.02 -10.64
CA TYR A 118 19.49 -8.01 -10.19
C TYR A 118 18.09 -8.29 -10.72
N VAL A 119 17.09 -8.17 -9.86
CA VAL A 119 15.68 -8.07 -10.29
C VAL A 119 15.38 -6.62 -10.61
N ILE A 120 14.83 -6.37 -11.78
CA ILE A 120 14.51 -5.01 -12.23
C ILE A 120 13.04 -4.75 -12.02
N ILE A 121 12.71 -3.76 -11.19
CA ILE A 121 11.33 -3.28 -11.03
C ILE A 121 11.13 -1.95 -11.76
N TRP A 122 9.88 -1.62 -12.02
CA TRP A 122 9.48 -0.31 -12.52
C TRP A 122 8.37 0.26 -11.63
N THR A 123 8.42 1.56 -11.38
CA THR A 123 7.39 2.25 -10.60
C THR A 123 7.18 3.69 -11.07
N THR A 124 5.94 4.16 -10.95
CA THR A 124 5.56 5.57 -11.12
C THR A 124 5.42 6.29 -9.77
N THR A 125 5.63 5.59 -8.66
CA THR A 125 5.53 6.11 -7.29
C THR A 125 6.84 5.89 -6.53
N PRO A 126 7.96 6.54 -6.93
CA PRO A 126 9.29 6.26 -6.37
C PRO A 126 9.41 6.53 -4.86
N TRP A 127 8.57 7.39 -4.31
CA TRP A 127 8.51 7.66 -2.87
C TRP A 127 8.03 6.49 -2.01
N THR A 128 7.50 5.42 -2.60
CA THR A 128 7.11 4.21 -1.88
C THR A 128 8.25 3.19 -1.74
N ILE A 129 9.34 3.34 -2.50
CA ILE A 129 10.52 2.45 -2.44
C ILE A 129 11.07 2.30 -1.01
N PRO A 130 11.19 3.35 -0.18
CA PRO A 130 11.63 3.20 1.21
C PRO A 130 10.81 2.21 2.04
N ALA A 131 9.54 2.00 1.70
CA ALA A 131 8.63 1.06 2.38
C ALA A 131 8.56 -0.32 1.73
N ASN A 132 9.39 -0.60 0.70
CA ASN A 132 9.43 -1.91 0.05
C ASN A 132 9.74 -3.03 1.04
N LEU A 133 9.02 -4.13 0.96
CA LEU A 133 9.25 -5.38 1.69
C LEU A 133 9.37 -6.60 0.78
N ALA A 134 8.81 -6.52 -0.43
CA ALA A 134 8.82 -7.65 -1.36
C ALA A 134 8.85 -7.19 -2.82
N ILE A 135 9.15 -8.13 -3.70
CA ILE A 135 8.97 -8.00 -5.16
C ILE A 135 8.00 -9.10 -5.59
N ALA A 136 6.87 -8.71 -6.18
CA ALA A 136 5.87 -9.65 -6.67
C ALA A 136 6.15 -10.03 -8.12
N LEU A 137 6.10 -11.35 -8.40
CA LEU A 137 6.17 -11.95 -9.72
C LEU A 137 4.86 -12.68 -10.02
N HIS A 138 4.47 -12.77 -11.28
CA HIS A 138 3.35 -13.63 -11.68
C HIS A 138 3.79 -15.11 -11.67
N PRO A 139 3.02 -16.02 -11.08
CA PRO A 139 3.42 -17.42 -11.00
C PRO A 139 3.62 -18.10 -12.35
N ASP A 140 2.79 -17.76 -13.33
CA ASP A 140 2.73 -18.46 -14.61
C ASP A 140 3.40 -17.72 -15.78
N PHE A 141 3.93 -16.51 -15.54
CA PHE A 141 4.71 -15.81 -16.56
C PHE A 141 6.12 -16.40 -16.68
N THR A 142 6.68 -16.32 -17.89
CA THR A 142 8.08 -16.62 -18.15
C THR A 142 8.92 -15.40 -17.82
N TYR A 143 9.93 -15.60 -17.00
CA TYR A 143 10.99 -14.64 -16.68
C TYR A 143 12.29 -15.07 -17.34
N VAL A 144 13.13 -14.10 -17.60
CA VAL A 144 14.45 -14.33 -18.22
C VAL A 144 15.54 -13.72 -17.37
N ALA A 145 16.66 -14.42 -17.29
CA ALA A 145 17.93 -13.89 -16.80
C ALA A 145 18.77 -13.45 -18.01
N VAL A 146 19.05 -12.16 -18.08
CA VAL A 146 19.67 -11.53 -19.24
C VAL A 146 21.04 -10.98 -18.87
N ASP A 147 22.08 -11.49 -19.51
CA ASP A 147 23.44 -10.99 -19.40
C ASP A 147 23.62 -9.73 -20.26
N ILE A 148 23.98 -8.63 -19.61
CA ILE A 148 24.27 -7.35 -20.25
C ILE A 148 25.78 -7.01 -20.25
N GLY A 149 26.63 -8.01 -19.99
CA GLY A 149 28.09 -7.89 -19.94
C GLY A 149 28.64 -7.83 -18.52
N LYS A 150 28.30 -6.81 -17.73
CA LYS A 150 28.81 -6.62 -16.36
C LYS A 150 27.93 -7.26 -15.28
N GLU A 151 26.66 -7.42 -15.55
CA GLU A 151 25.66 -7.90 -14.59
C GLU A 151 24.51 -8.62 -15.33
N VAL A 152 23.69 -9.34 -14.59
CA VAL A 152 22.54 -10.08 -15.11
C VAL A 152 21.25 -9.44 -14.59
N TYR A 153 20.29 -9.23 -15.49
CA TYR A 153 18.98 -8.69 -15.15
C TYR A 153 17.90 -9.76 -15.22
N ILE A 154 17.00 -9.78 -14.24
CA ILE A 154 15.80 -10.62 -14.22
C ILE A 154 14.58 -9.72 -14.46
N LEU A 155 13.79 -10.08 -15.48
CA LEU A 155 12.54 -9.43 -15.85
C LEU A 155 11.66 -10.40 -16.66
N ALA A 156 10.39 -10.03 -16.89
CA ALA A 156 9.50 -10.86 -17.68
C ALA A 156 9.91 -10.88 -19.15
N GLU A 157 9.88 -12.06 -19.77
CA GLU A 157 10.26 -12.28 -21.18
C GLU A 157 9.48 -11.37 -22.14
N GLY A 158 8.16 -11.24 -21.93
CA GLY A 158 7.28 -10.43 -22.80
C GLY A 158 7.63 -8.93 -22.81
N LEU A 159 8.40 -8.45 -21.83
CA LEU A 159 8.80 -7.04 -21.71
C LEU A 159 10.30 -6.82 -22.02
N LEU A 160 11.04 -7.90 -22.31
CA LEU A 160 12.49 -7.84 -22.51
C LEU A 160 12.89 -6.82 -23.57
N GLY A 161 12.32 -6.90 -24.78
CA GLY A 161 12.68 -6.01 -25.89
C GLY A 161 12.47 -4.54 -25.56
N THR A 162 11.29 -4.21 -25.02
CA THR A 162 10.93 -2.85 -24.63
C THR A 162 11.85 -2.29 -23.52
N VAL A 163 12.21 -3.10 -22.55
CA VAL A 163 13.09 -2.68 -21.44
C VAL A 163 14.52 -2.48 -21.93
N MET A 164 15.05 -3.38 -22.75
CA MET A 164 16.40 -3.26 -23.29
C MET A 164 16.54 -2.03 -24.22
N GLU A 165 15.53 -1.77 -25.05
CA GLU A 165 15.47 -0.56 -25.87
C GLU A 165 15.50 0.72 -25.02
N LYS A 166 14.64 0.78 -23.97
CA LYS A 166 14.61 1.93 -23.03
C LYS A 166 15.93 2.15 -22.31
N PHE A 167 16.68 1.09 -22.05
CA PHE A 167 18.00 1.17 -21.41
C PHE A 167 19.14 1.47 -22.40
N GLY A 168 18.85 1.49 -23.71
CA GLY A 168 19.86 1.65 -24.76
C GLY A 168 20.84 0.46 -24.84
N ILE A 169 20.40 -0.73 -24.43
CA ILE A 169 21.20 -1.95 -24.42
C ILE A 169 20.91 -2.74 -25.69
N GLY A 170 21.76 -2.58 -26.70
CA GLY A 170 21.63 -3.31 -27.97
C GLY A 170 22.22 -4.72 -27.95
N ASN A 171 23.16 -4.99 -27.03
CA ASN A 171 23.90 -6.27 -26.98
C ASN A 171 23.62 -6.95 -25.62
N TYR A 172 22.80 -8.01 -25.65
CA TYR A 172 22.49 -8.82 -24.47
C TYR A 172 22.30 -10.29 -24.85
N ARG A 173 22.43 -11.19 -23.88
CA ARG A 173 22.23 -12.61 -24.07
C ARG A 173 21.30 -13.16 -23.00
N VAL A 174 20.25 -13.84 -23.39
CA VAL A 174 19.41 -14.62 -22.46
C VAL A 174 20.19 -15.85 -22.01
N LEU A 175 20.43 -15.96 -20.72
CA LEU A 175 21.14 -17.08 -20.08
C LEU A 175 20.17 -18.19 -19.67
N GLU A 176 19.04 -17.81 -19.06
CA GLU A 176 18.08 -18.73 -18.50
C GLU A 176 16.66 -18.22 -18.73
N LYS A 177 15.70 -19.17 -18.83
CA LYS A 177 14.25 -18.91 -18.84
C LYS A 177 13.58 -19.77 -17.80
N PHE A 178 12.69 -19.19 -17.01
CA PHE A 178 11.99 -19.88 -15.91
C PHE A 178 10.65 -19.25 -15.61
N SER A 179 9.76 -20.01 -14.96
CA SER A 179 8.50 -19.46 -14.44
C SER A 179 8.74 -18.66 -13.17
N GLY A 180 7.88 -17.68 -12.90
CA GLY A 180 7.97 -16.88 -11.67
C GLY A 180 7.97 -17.72 -10.40
N LYS A 181 7.29 -18.88 -10.41
CA LYS A 181 7.28 -19.85 -9.29
C LYS A 181 8.66 -20.28 -8.83
N ARG A 182 9.62 -20.37 -9.72
CA ARG A 182 10.98 -20.82 -9.39
C ARG A 182 11.79 -19.81 -8.57
N LEU A 183 11.36 -18.56 -8.54
CA LEU A 183 12.03 -17.53 -7.73
C LEU A 183 11.31 -17.24 -6.41
N GLU A 184 10.19 -17.91 -6.11
CA GLU A 184 9.47 -17.68 -4.86
C GLU A 184 10.37 -17.93 -3.65
N GLY A 185 10.36 -17.00 -2.69
CA GLY A 185 11.15 -17.08 -1.47
C GLY A 185 12.61 -16.62 -1.60
N PHE A 186 13.11 -16.40 -2.82
CA PHE A 186 14.42 -15.79 -3.00
C PHE A 186 14.46 -14.38 -2.44
N LYS A 187 15.61 -13.93 -2.01
CA LYS A 187 15.80 -12.65 -1.34
C LYS A 187 16.69 -11.73 -2.15
N THR A 188 16.28 -10.47 -2.19
CA THR A 188 17.06 -9.37 -2.76
C THR A 188 17.41 -8.36 -1.67
N ARG A 189 18.43 -7.55 -1.90
CA ARG A 189 18.80 -6.44 -1.04
C ARG A 189 17.98 -5.21 -1.42
N HIS A 190 17.40 -4.54 -0.42
CA HIS A 190 16.73 -3.26 -0.62
C HIS A 190 17.73 -2.20 -1.15
N PRO A 191 17.37 -1.37 -2.16
CA PRO A 191 18.32 -0.49 -2.82
C PRO A 191 18.84 0.66 -1.94
N LEU A 192 18.10 1.04 -0.90
CA LEU A 192 18.42 2.20 -0.03
C LEU A 192 18.79 1.81 1.40
N TYR A 193 18.39 0.63 1.88
CA TYR A 193 18.55 0.23 3.27
C TYR A 193 19.16 -1.16 3.40
N GLU A 194 19.81 -1.43 4.54
CA GLU A 194 20.33 -2.76 4.88
C GLU A 194 19.19 -3.67 5.37
N ARG A 195 18.28 -4.01 4.47
CA ARG A 195 17.25 -5.01 4.71
C ARG A 195 16.98 -5.85 3.48
N GLU A 196 16.36 -6.98 3.69
CA GLU A 196 15.97 -7.91 2.65
C GLU A 196 14.63 -7.51 2.04
N SER A 197 14.45 -7.81 0.76
CA SER A 197 13.18 -7.78 0.02
C SER A 197 12.96 -9.16 -0.56
N ILE A 198 11.90 -9.84 -0.12
CA ILE A 198 11.60 -11.21 -0.54
C ILE A 198 10.84 -11.23 -1.87
N ILE A 199 11.10 -12.24 -2.69
CA ILE A 199 10.29 -12.48 -3.90
C ILE A 199 9.05 -13.28 -3.51
N ILE A 200 7.87 -12.76 -3.90
CA ILE A 200 6.57 -13.38 -3.67
C ILE A 200 5.84 -13.58 -4.99
N LEU A 201 4.79 -14.41 -4.99
CA LEU A 201 3.94 -14.62 -6.14
C LEU A 201 2.63 -13.85 -6.00
N ALA A 202 2.22 -13.16 -7.08
CA ALA A 202 0.97 -12.41 -7.11
C ALA A 202 0.32 -12.45 -8.49
N PRO A 203 -0.96 -12.85 -8.59
CA PRO A 203 -1.67 -12.97 -9.87
C PRO A 203 -2.04 -11.61 -10.49
N TYR A 204 -1.90 -10.50 -9.75
CA TYR A 204 -2.20 -9.16 -10.26
C TYR A 204 -1.07 -8.56 -11.10
N VAL A 205 0.11 -9.19 -11.16
CA VAL A 205 1.21 -8.73 -11.99
C VAL A 205 0.83 -8.89 -13.47
N THR A 206 1.02 -7.83 -14.28
CA THR A 206 0.69 -7.80 -15.70
C THR A 206 1.91 -7.59 -16.57
N LEU A 207 1.73 -7.72 -17.89
CA LEU A 207 2.76 -7.45 -18.92
C LEU A 207 2.44 -6.21 -19.76
N ASP A 208 1.51 -5.36 -19.30
CA ASP A 208 1.09 -4.16 -20.05
C ASP A 208 2.15 -3.07 -20.04
N ALA A 209 2.94 -3.01 -18.95
CA ALA A 209 4.01 -2.04 -18.78
C ALA A 209 5.06 -2.50 -17.76
N GLY A 210 6.19 -1.80 -17.72
CA GLY A 210 7.23 -2.01 -16.72
C GLY A 210 8.16 -3.18 -17.04
N THR A 211 8.34 -4.09 -16.09
CA THR A 211 9.29 -5.20 -16.16
C THR A 211 8.67 -6.57 -15.84
N GLY A 212 7.39 -6.61 -15.47
CA GLY A 212 6.74 -7.80 -14.94
C GLY A 212 7.20 -8.18 -13.51
N CYS A 213 7.98 -7.32 -12.86
CA CYS A 213 8.39 -7.44 -11.45
C CYS A 213 7.85 -6.21 -10.72
N VAL A 214 6.96 -6.41 -9.75
CA VAL A 214 6.26 -5.32 -9.07
C VAL A 214 6.82 -5.14 -7.66
N HIS A 215 7.33 -3.94 -7.39
CA HIS A 215 7.70 -3.51 -6.05
C HIS A 215 6.47 -3.49 -5.14
N THR A 216 6.58 -4.07 -3.95
CA THR A 216 5.47 -4.25 -3.03
C THR A 216 5.76 -3.57 -1.70
N ALA A 217 4.86 -2.64 -1.32
CA ALA A 217 4.93 -1.88 -0.08
C ALA A 217 3.57 -1.92 0.65
N PRO A 218 3.37 -2.81 1.64
CA PRO A 218 2.06 -3.10 2.24
C PRO A 218 1.34 -1.91 2.87
N GLY A 219 2.08 -0.88 3.25
CA GLY A 219 1.51 0.37 3.78
C GLY A 219 0.96 1.33 2.72
N HIS A 220 1.21 1.06 1.42
CA HIS A 220 0.89 1.97 0.32
C HIS A 220 -0.10 1.42 -0.71
N GLY A 221 -0.64 0.21 -0.50
CA GLY A 221 -1.62 -0.40 -1.39
C GLY A 221 -2.35 -1.58 -0.77
N GLN A 222 -3.65 -1.73 -1.05
CA GLN A 222 -4.43 -2.87 -0.56
C GLN A 222 -4.00 -4.21 -1.19
N PRO A 223 -3.74 -4.30 -2.50
CA PRO A 223 -3.26 -5.53 -3.12
C PRO A 223 -1.94 -6.02 -2.53
N ASP A 224 -1.02 -5.09 -2.26
CA ASP A 224 0.29 -5.37 -1.67
C ASP A 224 0.19 -5.98 -0.28
N ARG A 225 -0.76 -5.49 0.53
CA ARG A 225 -1.00 -5.98 1.89
C ARG A 225 -1.50 -7.41 1.89
N CYS A 226 -2.51 -7.73 1.10
CA CYS A 226 -3.09 -9.09 1.04
C CYS A 226 -2.04 -10.15 0.70
N CYS A 227 -1.14 -9.86 -0.24
CA CYS A 227 -0.11 -10.79 -0.65
C CYS A 227 0.96 -11.04 0.41
N ILE A 228 1.28 -10.02 1.23
CA ILE A 228 2.31 -10.16 2.27
C ILE A 228 1.72 -10.75 3.55
N GLU A 229 0.52 -10.37 3.98
CA GLU A 229 -0.13 -10.95 5.18
C GLU A 229 -0.37 -12.45 5.04
N LEU A 230 -0.69 -12.94 3.84
CA LEU A 230 -0.85 -14.37 3.57
C LEU A 230 0.46 -15.17 3.63
N ARG A 231 1.63 -14.53 3.60
CA ARG A 231 2.93 -15.20 3.48
C ARG A 231 3.92 -14.95 4.60
N LEU A 232 3.77 -13.88 5.34
CA LEU A 232 4.66 -13.56 6.46
C LEU A 232 3.99 -13.75 7.84
N GLY A 233 2.70 -14.17 7.88
CA GLY A 233 1.95 -14.61 9.08
C GLY A 233 1.70 -13.50 10.06
#